data_4ec195fefb9e76c2448ef4ba9ad392cd
#
_entry.id   4ec195fefb9e76c2448ef4ba9ad392cd
#
_cell.length_a   1.000
_cell.length_b   1.000
_cell.length_c   1.000
_cell.angle_alpha   90.00
_cell.angle_beta   90.00
_cell.angle_gamma   90.00
#
_symmetry.space_group_name_H-M   'P 1'
#
loop_
_entity.id
_entity.type
_entity.pdbx_description
1 polymer ?
#
loop_
_entity_poly.entity_id
_entity_poly.type
_entity_poly.pdbx_seq_one_letter_code
_entity_poly.pdbx_strand_id
1 'polypeptide(L)'
;MNQFGQHFRLAIWGESHGPQIGITIDGVPQSIELSEADFEADLARRRSGAPGTTPRREEDRPQIVSGLYEGCTTGAPLTIVFTNNDTRPQDYAGLETHFRPSHADLIAHRKFGGFNDPRGGGHFSGRITLGLVAAGVVAKKMLPASIRFATRLTEIGGCTDPERFNEVL
;
A
#
# COMPACT_ATOMS: atom_id res chain seq x y z
N MET A 1 8.15 13.57 4.75
CA MET A 1 7.39 13.15 5.94
C MET A 1 6.48 12.01 5.50
N ASN A 2 6.54 10.87 6.16
CA ASN A 2 5.82 9.64 5.77
C ASN A 2 4.56 9.43 6.63
N GLN A 3 4.05 10.54 7.17
CA GLN A 3 2.88 10.57 8.04
C GLN A 3 1.78 11.41 7.42
N PHE A 4 0.53 11.00 7.65
CA PHE A 4 -0.67 11.63 7.14
C PHE A 4 -1.79 11.57 8.20
N GLY A 5 -2.67 12.58 8.22
CA GLY A 5 -3.82 12.65 9.10
C GLY A 5 -3.61 13.47 10.38
N GLN A 6 -4.71 13.77 11.07
CA GLN A 6 -4.72 14.53 12.33
C GLN A 6 -5.22 13.68 13.50
N HIS A 7 -6.41 13.13 13.44
CA HIS A 7 -7.01 12.26 14.46
C HIS A 7 -6.76 10.77 14.15
N PHE A 8 -6.98 10.38 12.91
CA PHE A 8 -6.58 9.09 12.36
C PHE A 8 -5.27 9.31 11.60
N ARG A 9 -4.15 8.97 12.22
CA ARG A 9 -2.81 9.25 11.73
C ARG A 9 -2.15 7.99 11.21
N LEU A 10 -1.55 8.10 10.04
CA LEU A 10 -0.90 7.01 9.34
C LEU A 10 0.61 7.27 9.24
N ALA A 11 1.41 6.24 9.46
CA ALA A 11 2.81 6.19 9.08
C ALA A 11 3.05 4.95 8.23
N ILE A 12 3.32 5.14 6.92
CA ILE A 12 3.73 4.05 6.02
C ILE A 12 5.25 3.93 6.02
N TRP A 13 5.75 2.71 5.96
CA TRP A 13 7.17 2.42 6.05
C TRP A 13 7.57 1.16 5.28
N GLY A 14 8.89 0.96 5.13
CA GLY A 14 9.49 -0.13 4.38
C GLY A 14 9.81 0.24 2.93
N GLU A 15 10.48 -0.67 2.24
CA GLU A 15 10.91 -0.54 0.85
C GLU A 15 10.39 -1.70 0.01
N SER A 16 10.17 -1.44 -1.29
CA SER A 16 9.58 -2.39 -2.24
C SER A 16 10.29 -3.73 -2.28
N HIS A 17 11.63 -3.73 -2.15
CA HIS A 17 12.48 -4.92 -2.18
C HIS A 17 13.22 -5.14 -0.85
N GLY A 18 12.79 -4.44 0.20
CA GLY A 18 13.15 -4.79 1.57
C GLY A 18 12.39 -6.03 2.05
N PRO A 19 12.65 -6.52 3.26
CA PRO A 19 12.01 -7.74 3.78
C PRO A 19 10.51 -7.57 3.98
N GLN A 20 10.07 -6.38 4.37
CA GLN A 20 8.70 -6.08 4.73
C GLN A 20 8.35 -4.63 4.39
N ILE A 21 7.05 -4.40 4.20
CA ILE A 21 6.44 -3.08 4.23
C ILE A 21 5.34 -3.07 5.27
N GLY A 22 4.95 -1.91 5.75
CA GLY A 22 3.89 -1.85 6.73
C GLY A 22 3.28 -0.48 6.91
N ILE A 23 2.32 -0.45 7.81
CA ILE A 23 1.66 0.77 8.24
C ILE A 23 1.46 0.73 9.76
N THR A 24 1.67 1.87 10.40
CA THR A 24 1.29 2.12 11.78
C THR A 24 0.20 3.18 11.79
N ILE A 25 -0.90 2.89 12.45
CA ILE A 25 -2.10 3.74 12.54
C ILE A 25 -2.28 4.12 13.99
N ASP A 26 -2.32 5.42 14.26
CA ASP A 26 -2.65 5.98 15.57
C ASP A 26 -4.03 6.66 15.53
N GLY A 27 -4.75 6.67 16.66
CA GLY A 27 -6.10 7.22 16.75
C GLY A 27 -7.20 6.25 16.34
N VAL A 28 -6.94 4.95 16.34
CA VAL A 28 -7.98 3.92 16.22
C VAL A 28 -8.63 3.74 17.60
N PRO A 29 -9.95 3.91 17.74
CA PRO A 29 -10.64 3.65 19.00
C PRO A 29 -10.49 2.18 19.44
N GLN A 30 -10.60 1.95 20.75
CA GLN A 30 -10.67 0.60 21.29
C GLN A 30 -12.00 -0.10 20.95
N SER A 31 -12.04 -1.42 21.12
CA SER A 31 -13.23 -2.28 20.98
C SER A 31 -13.81 -2.41 19.58
N ILE A 32 -13.03 -2.10 18.54
CA ILE A 32 -13.40 -2.41 17.17
C ILE A 32 -12.96 -3.84 16.87
N GLU A 33 -13.91 -4.72 16.53
CA GLU A 33 -13.59 -6.06 16.05
C GLU A 33 -12.79 -6.00 14.77
N LEU A 34 -11.61 -6.62 14.77
CA LEU A 34 -10.70 -6.62 13.65
C LEU A 34 -9.94 -7.94 13.56
N SER A 35 -9.91 -8.50 12.37
CA SER A 35 -9.14 -9.70 12.05
C SER A 35 -8.42 -9.54 10.71
N GLU A 36 -7.47 -10.40 10.43
CA GLU A 36 -6.76 -10.41 9.15
C GLU A 36 -7.70 -10.69 7.97
N ALA A 37 -8.78 -11.43 8.18
CA ALA A 37 -9.79 -11.72 7.16
C ALA A 37 -10.55 -10.47 6.66
N ASP A 38 -10.68 -9.45 7.49
CA ASP A 38 -11.36 -8.19 7.11
C ASP A 38 -10.69 -7.46 5.96
N PHE A 39 -9.40 -7.71 5.75
CA PHE A 39 -8.60 -7.05 4.72
C PHE A 39 -8.69 -7.73 3.35
N GLU A 40 -9.14 -8.99 3.28
CA GLU A 40 -9.03 -9.81 2.08
C GLU A 40 -9.69 -9.18 0.84
N ALA A 41 -10.91 -8.68 0.98
CA ALA A 41 -11.66 -8.13 -0.15
C ALA A 41 -10.98 -6.90 -0.79
N ASP A 42 -10.50 -5.96 0.03
CA ASP A 42 -9.86 -4.74 -0.47
C ASP A 42 -8.44 -5.02 -0.98
N LEU A 43 -7.70 -5.92 -0.32
CA LEU A 43 -6.36 -6.32 -0.75
C LEU A 43 -6.42 -7.12 -2.06
N ALA A 44 -7.40 -8.02 -2.23
CA ALA A 44 -7.59 -8.76 -3.47
C ALA A 44 -7.84 -7.84 -4.68
N ARG A 45 -8.62 -6.77 -4.51
CA ARG A 45 -8.86 -5.77 -5.56
C ARG A 45 -7.60 -5.02 -5.99
N ARG A 46 -6.61 -4.91 -5.10
CA ARG A 46 -5.34 -4.23 -5.37
C ARG A 46 -4.30 -5.15 -5.99
N ARG A 47 -4.37 -6.47 -5.78
CA ARG A 47 -3.36 -7.41 -6.26
C ARG A 47 -3.11 -7.24 -7.74
N SER A 48 -1.83 -7.36 -8.13
CA SER A 48 -1.42 -7.44 -9.52
C SER A 48 -1.90 -8.75 -10.16
N GLY A 49 -2.05 -8.76 -11.48
CA GLY A 49 -2.50 -9.93 -12.26
C GLY A 49 -3.62 -9.61 -13.24
N ALA A 50 -4.25 -8.42 -13.12
CA ALA A 50 -5.14 -7.90 -14.14
C ALA A 50 -4.33 -7.30 -15.32
N PRO A 51 -4.92 -7.16 -16.54
CA PRO A 51 -4.31 -6.43 -17.64
C PRO A 51 -3.80 -5.05 -17.19
N GLY A 52 -2.65 -4.63 -17.69
CA GLY A 52 -2.04 -3.33 -17.35
C GLY A 52 -1.32 -3.29 -15.99
N THR A 53 -1.26 -4.41 -15.24
CA THR A 53 -0.55 -4.47 -13.97
C THR A 53 0.84 -5.12 -14.10
N THR A 54 1.68 -4.96 -13.06
CA THR A 54 3.02 -5.56 -13.03
C THR A 54 2.94 -7.09 -12.94
N PRO A 55 3.95 -7.85 -13.48
CA PRO A 55 4.00 -9.30 -13.35
C PRO A 55 4.36 -9.78 -11.93
N ARG A 56 4.78 -8.89 -11.04
CA ARG A 56 5.11 -9.22 -9.64
C ARG A 56 3.88 -9.80 -8.94
N ARG A 57 4.09 -10.92 -8.24
CA ARG A 57 3.02 -11.59 -7.50
C ARG A 57 3.38 -11.67 -6.02
N GLU A 58 2.55 -11.04 -5.21
CA GLU A 58 2.67 -11.05 -3.76
C GLU A 58 1.40 -11.60 -3.13
N GLU A 59 1.54 -12.31 -2.04
CA GLU A 59 0.38 -12.83 -1.31
C GLU A 59 -0.40 -11.72 -0.62
N ASP A 60 0.29 -10.64 -0.23
CA ASP A 60 -0.27 -9.47 0.47
C ASP A 60 -1.05 -9.86 1.73
N ARG A 61 -0.56 -10.86 2.47
CA ARG A 61 -1.18 -11.28 3.74
C ARG A 61 -0.86 -10.27 4.84
N PRO A 62 -1.87 -9.65 5.44
CA PRO A 62 -1.65 -8.75 6.57
C PRO A 62 -1.25 -9.57 7.81
N GLN A 63 -0.36 -9.01 8.63
CA GLN A 63 -0.04 -9.49 9.97
C GLN A 63 -0.23 -8.33 10.94
N ILE A 64 -1.17 -8.46 11.88
CA ILE A 64 -1.40 -7.43 12.89
C ILE A 64 -0.45 -7.71 14.06
N VAL A 65 0.55 -6.84 14.23
CA VAL A 65 1.63 -7.06 15.21
C VAL A 65 1.52 -6.17 16.46
N SER A 66 0.62 -5.20 16.45
CA SER A 66 0.36 -4.31 17.59
C SER A 66 -1.05 -3.73 17.52
N GLY A 67 -1.59 -3.31 18.67
CA GLY A 67 -2.88 -2.61 18.75
C GLY A 67 -4.11 -3.51 18.72
N LEU A 68 -3.94 -4.84 18.86
CA LEU A 68 -5.02 -5.82 18.89
C LEU A 68 -4.90 -6.72 20.12
N TYR A 69 -6.01 -7.00 20.78
CA TYR A 69 -6.12 -7.94 21.88
C TYR A 69 -7.49 -8.65 21.82
N GLU A 70 -7.49 -9.99 21.90
CA GLU A 70 -8.71 -10.83 21.80
C GLU A 70 -9.63 -10.46 20.63
N GLY A 71 -9.06 -10.16 19.46
CA GLY A 71 -9.80 -9.83 18.25
C GLY A 71 -10.36 -8.39 18.20
N CYS A 72 -10.04 -7.54 19.18
CA CYS A 72 -10.49 -6.15 19.23
C CYS A 72 -9.31 -5.18 19.29
N THR A 73 -9.49 -4.00 18.71
CA THR A 73 -8.51 -2.92 18.84
C THR A 73 -8.41 -2.43 20.28
N THR A 74 -7.19 -2.06 20.70
CA THR A 74 -6.91 -1.67 22.09
C THR A 74 -6.89 -0.15 22.33
N GLY A 75 -6.89 0.64 21.24
CA GLY A 75 -6.62 2.08 21.30
C GLY A 75 -5.13 2.43 21.27
N ALA A 76 -4.23 1.46 21.43
CA ALA A 76 -2.80 1.64 21.17
C ALA A 76 -2.52 1.70 19.67
N PRO A 77 -1.33 2.17 19.24
CA PRO A 77 -0.99 2.19 17.82
C PRO A 77 -1.16 0.82 17.15
N LEU A 78 -1.99 0.76 16.13
CA LEU A 78 -2.26 -0.44 15.34
C LEU A 78 -1.19 -0.57 14.25
N THR A 79 -0.43 -1.66 14.26
CA THR A 79 0.61 -1.90 13.25
C THR A 79 0.30 -3.15 12.45
N ILE A 80 0.28 -2.98 11.12
CA ILE A 80 0.03 -4.05 10.16
C ILE A 80 1.24 -4.17 9.24
N VAL A 81 1.74 -5.39 9.07
CA VAL A 81 2.95 -5.72 8.32
C VAL A 81 2.63 -6.67 7.18
N PHE A 82 3.35 -6.51 6.07
CA PHE A 82 3.28 -7.38 4.90
C PHE A 82 4.70 -7.83 4.52
N THR A 83 4.90 -9.12 4.42
CA THR A 83 6.17 -9.68 3.95
C THR A 83 6.29 -9.57 2.43
N ASN A 84 7.46 -9.21 1.95
CA ASN A 84 7.79 -9.19 0.53
C ASN A 84 8.36 -10.56 0.15
N ASN A 85 7.65 -11.30 -0.71
CA ASN A 85 8.03 -12.66 -1.12
C ASN A 85 8.60 -12.70 -2.55
N ASP A 86 8.16 -11.84 -3.45
CA ASP A 86 8.63 -11.76 -4.85
C ASP A 86 9.56 -10.55 -5.03
N THR A 87 10.77 -10.66 -4.49
CA THR A 87 11.80 -9.63 -4.62
C THR A 87 12.84 -10.04 -5.66
N ARG A 88 13.14 -9.14 -6.62
CA ARG A 88 14.12 -9.36 -7.70
C ARG A 88 15.11 -8.20 -7.76
N PRO A 89 16.04 -8.10 -6.81
CA PRO A 89 16.96 -6.96 -6.72
C PRO A 89 17.81 -6.76 -7.97
N GLN A 90 18.17 -7.85 -8.66
CA GLN A 90 18.99 -7.82 -9.87
C GLN A 90 18.33 -7.08 -11.03
N ASP A 91 17.00 -7.02 -11.11
CA ASP A 91 16.28 -6.34 -12.20
C ASP A 91 16.42 -4.80 -12.12
N TYR A 92 16.98 -4.31 -11.03
CA TYR A 92 17.15 -2.88 -10.76
C TYR A 92 18.60 -2.41 -10.71
N ALA A 93 19.54 -3.28 -11.13
CA ALA A 93 20.94 -2.93 -11.23
C ALA A 93 21.12 -1.76 -12.21
N GLY A 94 21.86 -0.72 -11.80
CA GLY A 94 22.11 0.47 -12.59
C GLY A 94 21.12 1.63 -12.35
N LEU A 95 20.00 1.43 -11.65
CA LEU A 95 19.08 2.53 -11.32
C LEU A 95 19.67 3.53 -10.31
N GLU A 96 20.79 3.20 -9.69
CA GLU A 96 21.55 4.13 -8.84
C GLU A 96 22.12 5.33 -9.64
N THR A 97 22.34 5.14 -10.94
CA THR A 97 22.92 6.15 -11.83
C THR A 97 22.03 6.51 -13.02
N HIS A 98 21.09 5.63 -13.39
CA HIS A 98 20.18 5.82 -14.51
C HIS A 98 18.75 5.89 -14.01
N PHE A 99 18.31 7.10 -13.66
CA PHE A 99 16.99 7.33 -13.06
C PHE A 99 15.87 7.22 -14.10
N ARG A 100 14.79 6.55 -13.74
CA ARG A 100 13.62 6.40 -14.61
C ARG A 100 12.89 7.72 -14.77
N PRO A 101 12.54 8.13 -16.02
CA PRO A 101 11.66 9.27 -16.25
C PRO A 101 10.30 9.09 -15.55
N SER A 102 9.75 10.19 -15.04
CA SER A 102 8.45 10.23 -14.33
C SER A 102 8.36 9.41 -13.04
N HIS A 103 9.48 8.84 -12.56
CA HIS A 103 9.57 8.18 -11.26
C HIS A 103 10.30 9.05 -10.25
N ALA A 104 10.17 8.75 -8.95
CA ALA A 104 10.82 9.52 -7.90
C ALA A 104 12.32 9.25 -7.72
N ASP A 105 12.95 8.41 -8.56
CA ASP A 105 14.34 7.94 -8.39
C ASP A 105 15.33 9.08 -8.21
N LEU A 106 15.38 10.04 -9.17
CA LEU A 106 16.28 11.19 -9.10
C LEU A 106 16.01 12.08 -7.87
N ILE A 107 14.73 12.31 -7.58
CA ILE A 107 14.34 13.17 -6.47
C ILE A 107 14.69 12.52 -5.13
N ALA A 108 14.45 11.21 -5.00
CA ALA A 108 14.84 10.44 -3.83
C ALA A 108 16.35 10.44 -3.64
N HIS A 109 17.10 10.17 -4.71
CA HIS A 109 18.57 10.18 -4.69
C HIS A 109 19.12 11.54 -4.20
N ARG A 110 18.63 12.65 -4.77
CA ARG A 110 19.06 13.99 -4.36
C ARG A 110 18.64 14.34 -2.93
N LYS A 111 17.39 14.02 -2.56
CA LYS A 111 16.85 14.34 -1.24
C LYS A 111 17.56 13.60 -0.11
N PHE A 112 17.95 12.36 -0.35
CA PHE A 112 18.57 11.49 0.66
C PHE A 112 20.08 11.30 0.44
N GLY A 113 20.72 12.11 -0.42
CA GLY A 113 22.17 12.05 -0.65
C GLY A 113 22.66 10.70 -1.19
N GLY A 114 21.80 9.97 -1.94
CA GLY A 114 22.13 8.65 -2.47
C GLY A 114 21.90 7.48 -1.50
N PHE A 115 21.42 7.72 -0.28
CA PHE A 115 21.19 6.68 0.74
C PHE A 115 19.76 6.07 0.69
N ASN A 116 18.98 6.37 -0.35
CA ASN A 116 17.71 5.68 -0.57
C ASN A 116 17.93 4.29 -1.19
N ASP A 117 17.05 3.34 -0.87
CA ASP A 117 17.04 2.05 -1.57
C ASP A 117 16.53 2.24 -3.01
N PRO A 118 17.36 2.00 -4.06
CA PRO A 118 16.96 2.19 -5.45
C PRO A 118 16.10 1.04 -5.99
N ARG A 119 16.09 -0.13 -5.31
CA ARG A 119 15.45 -1.35 -5.80
C ARG A 119 13.94 -1.19 -5.92
N GLY A 120 13.43 -1.24 -7.16
CA GLY A 120 12.02 -1.08 -7.45
C GLY A 120 11.41 0.25 -7.00
N GLY A 121 12.25 1.28 -6.80
CA GLY A 121 11.86 2.59 -6.30
C GLY A 121 11.79 2.68 -4.78
N GLY A 122 12.20 1.64 -4.06
CA GLY A 122 12.31 1.62 -2.60
C GLY A 122 11.02 2.03 -1.91
N HIS A 123 11.11 3.04 -1.04
CA HIS A 123 9.97 3.61 -0.34
C HIS A 123 8.99 4.37 -1.26
N PHE A 124 9.42 4.82 -2.43
CA PHE A 124 8.59 5.54 -3.41
C PHE A 124 7.88 4.61 -4.40
N SER A 125 7.97 3.33 -4.21
CA SER A 125 7.27 2.32 -5.01
C SER A 125 5.75 2.36 -4.77
N GLY A 126 4.97 2.08 -5.83
CA GLY A 126 3.53 1.85 -5.70
C GLY A 126 3.17 0.72 -4.74
N ARG A 127 4.10 -0.21 -4.44
CA ARG A 127 3.90 -1.26 -3.45
C ARG A 127 3.58 -0.72 -2.06
N ILE A 128 4.20 0.37 -1.66
CA ILE A 128 4.02 0.96 -0.33
C ILE A 128 2.57 1.42 -0.09
N THR A 129 1.83 1.73 -1.17
CA THR A 129 0.41 2.09 -1.08
C THR A 129 -0.48 0.96 -0.55
N LEU A 130 0.01 -0.27 -0.46
CA LEU A 130 -0.67 -1.39 0.20
C LEU A 130 -1.07 -1.04 1.64
N GLY A 131 -0.19 -0.35 2.37
CA GLY A 131 -0.49 0.15 3.70
C GLY A 131 -1.69 1.10 3.73
N LEU A 132 -1.86 1.95 2.71
CA LEU A 132 -3.01 2.86 2.63
C LEU A 132 -4.32 2.10 2.39
N VAL A 133 -4.30 1.02 1.62
CA VAL A 133 -5.47 0.15 1.43
C VAL A 133 -5.85 -0.50 2.76
N ALA A 134 -4.87 -1.03 3.51
CA ALA A 134 -5.10 -1.59 4.84
C ALA A 134 -5.68 -0.54 5.81
N ALA A 135 -5.14 0.67 5.82
CA ALA A 135 -5.72 1.77 6.62
C ALA A 135 -7.17 2.07 6.23
N GLY A 136 -7.50 1.99 4.94
CA GLY A 136 -8.86 2.15 4.44
C GLY A 136 -9.84 1.13 5.01
N VAL A 137 -9.42 -0.13 5.18
CA VAL A 137 -10.22 -1.17 5.84
C VAL A 137 -10.52 -0.80 7.29
N VAL A 138 -9.49 -0.40 8.05
CA VAL A 138 -9.64 0.02 9.44
C VAL A 138 -10.57 1.24 9.54
N ALA A 139 -10.36 2.24 8.69
CA ALA A 139 -11.20 3.43 8.66
C ALA A 139 -12.68 3.12 8.37
N LYS A 140 -12.97 2.19 7.46
CA LYS A 140 -14.34 1.75 7.18
C LYS A 140 -15.00 1.11 8.41
N LYS A 141 -14.26 0.33 9.20
CA LYS A 141 -14.77 -0.27 10.44
C LYS A 141 -15.07 0.75 11.54
N MET A 142 -14.43 1.91 11.50
CA MET A 142 -14.71 3.02 12.42
C MET A 142 -15.97 3.80 12.06
N LEU A 143 -16.54 3.59 10.89
CA LEU A 143 -17.69 4.32 10.39
C LEU A 143 -18.99 3.54 10.54
N PRO A 144 -20.15 4.22 10.67
CA PRO A 144 -21.44 3.55 10.67
C PRO A 144 -21.63 2.68 9.42
N ALA A 145 -22.23 1.51 9.57
CA ALA A 145 -22.48 0.56 8.48
C ALA A 145 -23.39 1.10 7.36
N SER A 146 -24.08 2.21 7.59
CA SER A 146 -24.88 2.92 6.59
C SER A 146 -24.01 3.66 5.54
N ILE A 147 -22.74 3.97 5.86
CA ILE A 147 -21.84 4.65 4.95
C ILE A 147 -21.28 3.63 3.96
N ARG A 148 -21.39 3.90 2.67
CA ARG A 148 -20.90 3.08 1.59
C ARG A 148 -19.85 3.85 0.77
N PHE A 149 -18.86 3.13 0.29
CA PHE A 149 -17.82 3.66 -0.59
C PHE A 149 -17.90 2.94 -1.93
N ALA A 150 -17.96 3.68 -3.01
CA ALA A 150 -17.91 3.15 -4.37
C ALA A 150 -16.92 3.95 -5.20
N THR A 151 -16.13 3.25 -5.99
CA THR A 151 -15.23 3.85 -6.98
C THR A 151 -15.46 3.19 -8.31
N ARG A 152 -15.36 3.96 -9.39
CA ARG A 152 -15.39 3.45 -10.76
C ARG A 152 -14.36 4.17 -11.59
N LEU A 153 -13.80 3.45 -12.54
CA LEU A 153 -12.97 4.03 -13.59
C LEU A 153 -13.89 4.74 -14.58
N THR A 154 -13.57 5.97 -14.91
CA THR A 154 -14.41 6.79 -15.82
C THR A 154 -13.75 7.04 -17.16
N GLU A 155 -12.42 6.94 -17.23
CA GLU A 155 -11.65 7.19 -18.44
C GLU A 155 -10.30 6.47 -18.37
N ILE A 156 -9.85 5.88 -19.49
CA ILE A 156 -8.51 5.32 -19.69
C ILE A 156 -7.99 5.79 -21.04
N GLY A 157 -6.85 6.51 -21.05
CA GLY A 157 -6.21 6.93 -22.30
C GLY A 157 -7.14 7.72 -23.26
N GLY A 158 -8.07 8.51 -22.72
CA GLY A 158 -9.09 9.24 -23.49
C GLY A 158 -10.33 8.42 -23.85
N CYS A 159 -10.37 7.12 -23.56
CA CYS A 159 -11.54 6.28 -23.73
C CYS A 159 -12.45 6.37 -22.51
N THR A 160 -13.71 6.75 -22.71
CA THR A 160 -14.75 6.85 -21.66
C THR A 160 -15.75 5.70 -21.67
N ASP A 161 -15.62 4.78 -22.63
CA ASP A 161 -16.47 3.61 -22.77
C ASP A 161 -15.93 2.45 -21.89
N PRO A 162 -16.62 2.05 -20.80
CA PRO A 162 -16.14 1.00 -19.92
C PRO A 162 -15.97 -0.37 -20.60
N GLU A 163 -16.74 -0.68 -21.64
CA GLU A 163 -16.65 -1.95 -22.35
C GLU A 163 -15.33 -2.07 -23.14
N ARG A 164 -14.74 -0.94 -23.49
CA ARG A 164 -13.48 -0.85 -24.24
C ARG A 164 -12.25 -0.63 -23.37
N PHE A 165 -12.37 -0.52 -22.07
CA PHE A 165 -11.23 -0.26 -21.19
C PHE A 165 -10.14 -1.33 -21.29
N ASN A 166 -10.50 -2.58 -21.48
CA ASN A 166 -9.52 -3.68 -21.65
C ASN A 166 -8.79 -3.64 -23.00
N GLU A 167 -9.30 -2.91 -23.99
CA GLU A 167 -8.64 -2.74 -25.30
C GLU A 167 -7.57 -1.64 -25.25
N VAL A 168 -7.69 -0.72 -24.30
CA VAL A 168 -6.82 0.46 -24.14
C VAL A 168 -5.71 0.22 -23.14
N LEU A 169 -5.87 -0.74 -22.22
CA LEU A 169 -4.86 -1.17 -21.23
C LEU A 169 -3.81 -2.07 -21.87
#